data_79eba02bc517a73dd9acc7d97fd60535
#
_entry.id   79eba02bc517a73dd9acc7d97fd60535
#
_cell.length_a   1.000
_cell.length_b   1.000
_cell.length_c   1.000
_cell.angle_alpha   90.00
_cell.angle_beta   90.00
_cell.angle_gamma   90.00
#
_symmetry.space_group_name_H-M   'P 1'
#
loop_
_entity.id
_entity.type
_entity.pdbx_description
1 polymer ?
#
loop_
_entity_poly.entity_id
_entity_poly.type
_entity_poly.pdbx_seq_one_letter_code
_entity_poly.pdbx_strand_id
1 'polypeptide(L)'
;MTILGDRAFADCGLTALALPANVTTLGDGAFSSNPNIATLQFGAGLTAISDNAFATNDAIENLTIPKTIVTIGAGSFSDWSKLTKLTISGNTLTSIGSKAFENAALLADVYAEPTTAPAVQADSFSGAGTSVQGSKTFHVASVEAYSSWTTAASGYTMVALGPDYLSEVLYFRASDEDPWKSEIPQTFTTLYVKTAGDNTVMTAEQMKAVADAVKALAAPATVDFSEVVYESETFPNSFKSNANLAGIVFPQNVTKTASAAFQKTGMTSVTLLKGISYGSNAFDSCASLVSVTVEEGVTEIGNYMFQNTKLTDVTLPNSVTKIGANAFNGCSLTTINFGQGVKTIENSAFQNCGELTEIILPDATETLGQNAFGDCPKLTKISLGKNMKTLEAYCFVGYSKGCPLLGDIICRATTPPTLKDDYGTGPFGGGWSPVAGKDVPAENRIIHLPKSADPVGGTGAYADSSWVELTSSTYGFAFKYDVEG
;
A
#
# COMPACT_ATOMS: atom_id res chain seq x y z
N MET A 1 -15.47 -6.12 -13.28
CA MET A 1 -16.42 -6.93 -12.50
C MET A 1 -15.89 -8.36 -12.54
N THR A 2 -15.56 -8.94 -11.40
CA THR A 2 -15.06 -10.32 -11.31
C THR A 2 -16.05 -11.11 -10.45
N ILE A 3 -16.48 -12.24 -10.98
CA ILE A 3 -17.41 -13.18 -10.32
C ILE A 3 -16.59 -14.41 -9.95
N LEU A 4 -16.66 -14.83 -8.70
CA LEU A 4 -16.15 -16.12 -8.26
C LEU A 4 -17.32 -17.12 -8.26
N GLY A 5 -17.10 -18.28 -8.87
CA GLY A 5 -18.13 -19.32 -8.98
C GLY A 5 -18.38 -20.06 -7.67
N ASP A 6 -19.43 -20.90 -7.67
CA ASP A 6 -19.76 -21.72 -6.52
C ASP A 6 -18.60 -22.63 -6.15
N ARG A 7 -18.28 -22.67 -4.86
CA ARG A 7 -17.21 -23.47 -4.26
C ARG A 7 -15.83 -23.31 -4.92
N ALA A 8 -15.58 -22.18 -5.63
CA ALA A 8 -14.38 -21.97 -6.43
C ALA A 8 -13.06 -22.17 -5.65
N PHE A 9 -13.05 -21.88 -4.36
CA PHE A 9 -11.91 -22.03 -3.45
C PHE A 9 -12.29 -22.82 -2.18
N ALA A 10 -13.30 -23.67 -2.26
CA ALA A 10 -13.66 -24.52 -1.14
C ALA A 10 -12.57 -25.58 -0.90
N ASP A 11 -12.27 -25.86 0.38
CA ASP A 11 -11.32 -26.89 0.78
C ASP A 11 -9.91 -26.74 0.14
N CYS A 12 -9.46 -25.50 -0.05
CA CYS A 12 -8.17 -25.18 -0.68
C CYS A 12 -7.02 -25.01 0.32
N GLY A 13 -7.27 -25.16 1.62
CA GLY A 13 -6.24 -24.99 2.65
C GLY A 13 -5.69 -23.57 2.79
N LEU A 14 -6.50 -22.57 2.45
CA LEU A 14 -6.10 -21.16 2.55
C LEU A 14 -5.81 -20.77 3.99
N THR A 15 -4.76 -19.95 4.20
CA THR A 15 -4.38 -19.42 5.52
C THR A 15 -4.67 -17.92 5.66
N ALA A 16 -4.84 -17.22 4.55
CA ALA A 16 -5.22 -15.81 4.50
C ALA A 16 -6.05 -15.55 3.25
N LEU A 17 -6.96 -14.59 3.30
CA LEU A 17 -7.80 -14.19 2.18
C LEU A 17 -7.95 -12.68 2.13
N ALA A 18 -7.53 -12.08 1.01
CA ALA A 18 -7.82 -10.68 0.69
C ALA A 18 -8.54 -10.65 -0.65
N LEU A 19 -9.82 -10.23 -0.64
CA LEU A 19 -10.61 -10.10 -1.85
C LEU A 19 -10.25 -8.80 -2.58
N PRO A 20 -9.85 -8.86 -3.85
CA PRO A 20 -9.60 -7.66 -4.64
C PRO A 20 -10.84 -6.77 -4.79
N ALA A 21 -10.63 -5.45 -4.94
CA ALA A 21 -11.73 -4.48 -5.06
C ALA A 21 -12.64 -4.70 -6.30
N ASN A 22 -12.15 -5.40 -7.32
CA ASN A 22 -12.92 -5.72 -8.53
C ASN A 22 -13.80 -6.97 -8.40
N VAL A 23 -13.70 -7.74 -7.30
CA VAL A 23 -14.61 -8.85 -7.01
C VAL A 23 -15.93 -8.29 -6.50
N THR A 24 -17.01 -8.56 -7.23
CA THR A 24 -18.35 -8.02 -6.94
C THR A 24 -19.34 -9.09 -6.52
N THR A 25 -19.06 -10.35 -6.82
CA THR A 25 -19.97 -11.46 -6.56
C THR A 25 -19.16 -12.70 -6.14
N LEU A 26 -19.63 -13.36 -5.09
CA LEU A 26 -19.18 -14.68 -4.68
C LEU A 26 -20.26 -15.70 -5.06
N GLY A 27 -19.87 -16.89 -5.47
CA GLY A 27 -20.78 -18.02 -5.58
C GLY A 27 -21.02 -18.68 -4.22
N ASP A 28 -21.99 -19.58 -4.16
CA ASP A 28 -22.33 -20.31 -2.95
C ASP A 28 -21.15 -21.16 -2.49
N GLY A 29 -20.81 -21.07 -1.22
CA GLY A 29 -19.69 -21.79 -0.62
C GLY A 29 -18.32 -21.45 -1.20
N ALA A 30 -18.14 -20.29 -1.86
CA ALA A 30 -16.93 -19.96 -2.63
C ALA A 30 -15.62 -20.18 -1.87
N PHE A 31 -15.59 -19.95 -0.56
CA PHE A 31 -14.42 -20.12 0.32
C PHE A 31 -14.72 -21.04 1.51
N SER A 32 -15.73 -21.89 1.42
CA SER A 32 -16.07 -22.81 2.51
C SER A 32 -14.97 -23.82 2.81
N SER A 33 -14.95 -24.33 4.04
CA SER A 33 -14.01 -25.39 4.46
C SER A 33 -12.53 -25.03 4.33
N ASN A 34 -12.14 -23.80 4.67
CA ASN A 34 -10.76 -23.38 4.80
C ASN A 34 -10.45 -23.00 6.26
N PRO A 35 -10.35 -24.00 7.17
CA PRO A 35 -10.32 -23.78 8.63
C PRO A 35 -9.10 -23.00 9.13
N ASN A 36 -8.10 -22.79 8.29
CA ASN A 36 -6.85 -22.11 8.64
C ASN A 36 -6.82 -20.64 8.21
N ILE A 37 -7.89 -20.08 7.60
CA ILE A 37 -7.93 -18.65 7.27
C ILE A 37 -7.87 -17.83 8.56
N ALA A 38 -6.71 -17.26 8.85
CA ALA A 38 -6.47 -16.41 10.02
C ALA A 38 -6.77 -14.93 9.75
N THR A 39 -6.80 -14.51 8.49
CA THR A 39 -7.11 -13.14 8.08
C THR A 39 -8.07 -13.13 6.90
N LEU A 40 -9.11 -12.28 6.98
CA LEU A 40 -10.09 -12.06 5.92
C LEU A 40 -10.24 -10.56 5.68
N GLN A 41 -10.01 -10.14 4.45
CA GLN A 41 -10.26 -8.77 4.00
C GLN A 41 -11.29 -8.80 2.87
N PHE A 42 -12.39 -8.06 3.03
CA PHE A 42 -13.40 -7.91 2.00
C PHE A 42 -12.98 -6.83 1.00
N GLY A 43 -13.09 -7.14 -0.30
CA GLY A 43 -12.85 -6.16 -1.35
C GLY A 43 -13.96 -5.10 -1.39
N ALA A 44 -13.59 -3.85 -1.69
CA ALA A 44 -14.55 -2.72 -1.72
C ALA A 44 -15.67 -2.88 -2.77
N GLY A 45 -15.50 -3.74 -3.77
CA GLY A 45 -16.54 -4.03 -4.77
C GLY A 45 -17.61 -5.03 -4.33
N LEU A 46 -17.39 -5.74 -3.21
CA LEU A 46 -18.33 -6.75 -2.74
C LEU A 46 -19.49 -6.10 -1.99
N THR A 47 -20.72 -6.37 -2.43
CA THR A 47 -21.95 -5.84 -1.80
C THR A 47 -22.82 -6.92 -1.18
N ALA A 48 -22.59 -8.18 -1.48
CA ALA A 48 -23.33 -9.31 -0.93
C ALA A 48 -22.41 -10.46 -0.59
N ILE A 49 -22.66 -11.12 0.54
CA ILE A 49 -22.02 -12.38 0.92
C ILE A 49 -23.03 -13.48 0.60
N SER A 50 -22.66 -14.42 -0.28
CA SER A 50 -23.52 -15.49 -0.73
C SER A 50 -23.69 -16.60 0.31
N ASP A 51 -24.62 -17.51 0.07
CA ASP A 51 -24.88 -18.60 0.97
C ASP A 51 -23.65 -19.48 1.20
N ASN A 52 -23.39 -19.86 2.43
CA ASN A 52 -22.25 -20.68 2.85
C ASN A 52 -20.86 -20.16 2.42
N ALA A 53 -20.75 -18.93 1.94
CA ALA A 53 -19.52 -18.41 1.27
C ALA A 53 -18.25 -18.63 2.08
N PHE A 54 -18.31 -18.54 3.38
CA PHE A 54 -17.19 -18.73 4.32
C PHE A 54 -17.50 -19.76 5.40
N ALA A 55 -18.45 -20.67 5.17
CA ALA A 55 -18.81 -21.68 6.15
C ALA A 55 -17.60 -22.56 6.53
N THR A 56 -17.53 -22.94 7.81
CA THR A 56 -16.49 -23.85 8.34
C THR A 56 -15.04 -23.29 8.20
N ASN A 57 -14.87 -22.00 8.42
CA ASN A 57 -13.56 -21.32 8.49
C ASN A 57 -13.33 -20.85 9.92
N ASP A 58 -12.55 -21.57 10.71
CA ASP A 58 -12.57 -21.53 12.17
C ASP A 58 -11.35 -20.85 12.83
N ALA A 59 -10.49 -20.14 12.08
CA ALA A 59 -9.30 -19.53 12.66
C ALA A 59 -9.48 -18.05 13.08
N ILE A 60 -10.57 -17.40 12.69
CA ILE A 60 -10.80 -15.98 12.94
C ILE A 60 -11.55 -15.78 14.26
N GLU A 61 -10.98 -14.97 15.15
CA GLU A 61 -11.57 -14.60 16.44
C GLU A 61 -12.41 -13.33 16.38
N ASN A 62 -12.07 -12.40 15.49
CA ASN A 62 -12.75 -11.11 15.33
C ASN A 62 -13.11 -10.91 13.86
N LEU A 63 -14.41 -10.74 13.57
CA LEU A 63 -14.91 -10.49 12.22
C LEU A 63 -15.54 -9.11 12.14
N THR A 64 -15.13 -8.36 11.10
CA THR A 64 -15.80 -7.09 10.75
C THR A 64 -16.48 -7.22 9.40
N ILE A 65 -17.78 -7.01 9.36
CA ILE A 65 -18.58 -6.87 8.12
C ILE A 65 -18.50 -5.40 7.72
N PRO A 66 -17.88 -5.09 6.57
CA PRO A 66 -17.70 -3.71 6.17
C PRO A 66 -19.00 -3.08 5.66
N LYS A 67 -19.08 -1.76 5.69
CA LYS A 67 -20.24 -0.98 5.24
C LYS A 67 -20.62 -1.16 3.76
N THR A 68 -19.77 -1.77 2.94
CA THR A 68 -20.10 -2.09 1.54
C THR A 68 -21.09 -3.24 1.42
N ILE A 69 -21.22 -4.08 2.46
CA ILE A 69 -22.08 -5.26 2.44
C ILE A 69 -23.54 -4.86 2.73
N VAL A 70 -24.42 -5.23 1.82
CA VAL A 70 -25.87 -5.01 1.90
C VAL A 70 -26.61 -6.24 2.40
N THR A 71 -26.13 -7.44 2.06
CA THR A 71 -26.77 -8.69 2.46
C THR A 71 -25.75 -9.75 2.88
N ILE A 72 -26.11 -10.54 3.89
CA ILE A 72 -25.38 -11.72 4.32
C ILE A 72 -26.27 -12.93 4.06
N GLY A 73 -25.81 -13.90 3.26
CA GLY A 73 -26.51 -15.10 2.86
C GLY A 73 -26.65 -16.14 3.98
N ALA A 74 -27.42 -17.17 3.73
CA ALA A 74 -27.65 -18.25 4.68
C ALA A 74 -26.35 -19.04 4.95
N GLY A 75 -26.09 -19.41 6.20
CA GLY A 75 -24.93 -20.23 6.59
C GLY A 75 -23.57 -19.61 6.27
N SER A 76 -23.49 -18.34 5.87
CA SER A 76 -22.25 -17.73 5.32
C SER A 76 -21.04 -17.84 6.24
N PHE A 77 -21.23 -17.77 7.54
CA PHE A 77 -20.19 -17.85 8.58
C PHE A 77 -20.55 -18.94 9.61
N SER A 78 -21.24 -19.99 9.18
CA SER A 78 -21.57 -21.11 10.07
C SER A 78 -20.32 -21.86 10.51
N ASP A 79 -20.37 -22.42 11.71
CA ASP A 79 -19.30 -23.22 12.33
C ASP A 79 -17.97 -22.44 12.58
N TRP A 80 -18.04 -21.14 12.82
CA TRP A 80 -16.89 -20.30 13.22
C TRP A 80 -16.72 -20.37 14.75
N SER A 81 -16.32 -21.51 15.27
CA SER A 81 -16.32 -21.81 16.71
C SER A 81 -15.39 -20.92 17.54
N LYS A 82 -14.35 -20.34 16.92
CA LYS A 82 -13.41 -19.40 17.57
C LYS A 82 -13.82 -17.93 17.50
N LEU A 83 -14.85 -17.60 16.74
CA LEU A 83 -15.33 -16.23 16.66
C LEU A 83 -15.82 -15.73 18.01
N THR A 84 -15.17 -14.71 18.57
CA THR A 84 -15.50 -14.10 19.87
C THR A 84 -16.21 -12.77 19.71
N LYS A 85 -15.88 -12.01 18.66
CA LYS A 85 -16.42 -10.67 18.38
C LYS A 85 -16.86 -10.54 16.93
N LEU A 86 -18.06 -10.02 16.72
CA LEU A 86 -18.60 -9.64 15.41
C LEU A 86 -18.89 -8.13 15.39
N THR A 87 -18.40 -7.42 14.38
CA THR A 87 -18.74 -6.00 14.15
C THR A 87 -19.46 -5.87 12.82
N ILE A 88 -20.60 -5.23 12.79
CA ILE A 88 -21.38 -4.89 11.60
C ILE A 88 -21.31 -3.38 11.41
N SER A 89 -20.51 -2.92 10.44
CA SER A 89 -20.20 -1.51 10.28
C SER A 89 -21.16 -0.79 9.33
N GLY A 90 -21.46 0.47 9.66
CA GLY A 90 -22.26 1.39 8.83
C GLY A 90 -23.75 1.04 8.80
N ASN A 91 -24.49 1.66 7.86
CA ASN A 91 -25.95 1.59 7.77
C ASN A 91 -26.50 0.86 6.54
N THR A 92 -25.65 0.12 5.81
CA THR A 92 -26.01 -0.47 4.52
C THR A 92 -26.58 -1.87 4.60
N LEU A 93 -26.24 -2.63 5.66
CA LEU A 93 -26.71 -3.99 5.83
C LEU A 93 -28.23 -4.01 6.02
N THR A 94 -28.95 -4.75 5.17
CA THR A 94 -30.41 -4.87 5.18
C THR A 94 -30.91 -6.22 5.67
N SER A 95 -30.10 -7.28 5.52
CA SER A 95 -30.52 -8.62 5.94
C SER A 95 -29.36 -9.55 6.29
N ILE A 96 -29.64 -10.46 7.25
CA ILE A 96 -28.79 -11.59 7.65
C ILE A 96 -29.61 -12.87 7.48
N GLY A 97 -29.09 -13.79 6.68
CA GLY A 97 -29.75 -15.05 6.32
C GLY A 97 -29.88 -16.05 7.47
N SER A 98 -30.66 -17.08 7.22
CA SER A 98 -30.82 -18.24 8.12
C SER A 98 -29.45 -18.85 8.44
N LYS A 99 -29.19 -19.18 9.71
CA LYS A 99 -27.96 -19.86 10.15
C LYS A 99 -26.65 -19.13 9.78
N ALA A 100 -26.69 -17.85 9.46
CA ALA A 100 -25.53 -17.11 9.00
C ALA A 100 -24.34 -17.17 9.98
N PHE A 101 -24.60 -17.22 11.27
CA PHE A 101 -23.60 -17.37 12.37
C PHE A 101 -23.91 -18.60 13.23
N GLU A 102 -24.46 -19.66 12.62
CA GLU A 102 -24.77 -20.91 13.34
C GLU A 102 -23.48 -21.48 13.95
N ASN A 103 -23.57 -21.95 15.21
CA ASN A 103 -22.47 -22.59 15.94
C ASN A 103 -21.22 -21.70 16.18
N ALA A 104 -21.32 -20.38 16.13
CA ALA A 104 -20.27 -19.47 16.60
C ALA A 104 -20.18 -19.52 18.13
N ALA A 105 -19.75 -20.66 18.69
CA ALA A 105 -19.92 -21.03 20.08
C ALA A 105 -19.26 -20.09 21.11
N LEU A 106 -18.19 -19.39 20.72
CA LEU A 106 -17.49 -18.42 21.57
C LEU A 106 -17.90 -16.96 21.32
N LEU A 107 -18.86 -16.69 20.42
CA LEU A 107 -19.29 -15.34 20.11
C LEU A 107 -19.92 -14.68 21.36
N ALA A 108 -19.18 -13.79 21.98
CA ALA A 108 -19.56 -13.08 23.19
C ALA A 108 -20.18 -11.71 22.91
N ASP A 109 -19.59 -10.99 21.97
CA ASP A 109 -19.93 -9.61 21.68
C ASP A 109 -20.28 -9.42 20.20
N VAL A 110 -21.45 -8.86 19.94
CA VAL A 110 -21.89 -8.45 18.61
C VAL A 110 -22.17 -6.95 18.62
N TYR A 111 -21.48 -6.21 17.77
CA TYR A 111 -21.63 -4.77 17.60
C TYR A 111 -22.34 -4.50 16.29
N ALA A 112 -23.53 -3.92 16.35
CA ALA A 112 -24.32 -3.60 15.18
C ALA A 112 -24.57 -2.08 15.11
N GLU A 113 -23.84 -1.41 14.21
CA GLU A 113 -23.91 0.02 14.00
C GLU A 113 -25.16 0.49 13.21
N PRO A 114 -25.81 -0.33 12.32
CA PRO A 114 -26.98 0.14 11.58
C PRO A 114 -28.03 0.77 12.50
N THR A 115 -28.48 2.00 12.16
CA THR A 115 -29.55 2.67 12.93
C THR A 115 -30.92 2.05 12.68
N THR A 116 -31.10 1.39 11.54
CA THR A 116 -32.25 0.52 11.25
C THR A 116 -31.76 -0.93 11.33
N ALA A 117 -32.37 -1.71 12.21
CA ALA A 117 -31.99 -3.11 12.37
C ALA A 117 -32.14 -3.90 11.06
N PRO A 118 -31.09 -4.59 10.58
CA PRO A 118 -31.22 -5.52 9.46
C PRO A 118 -32.26 -6.61 9.74
N ALA A 119 -32.95 -7.09 8.73
CA ALA A 119 -33.84 -8.24 8.86
C ALA A 119 -33.03 -9.49 9.22
N VAL A 120 -33.43 -10.24 10.23
CA VAL A 120 -32.83 -11.50 10.67
C VAL A 120 -33.84 -12.63 10.66
N GLN A 121 -33.36 -13.86 10.46
CA GLN A 121 -34.15 -15.07 10.69
C GLN A 121 -33.99 -15.53 12.13
N ALA A 122 -34.97 -16.26 12.65
CA ALA A 122 -34.96 -16.72 14.05
C ALA A 122 -33.75 -17.60 14.40
N ASP A 123 -33.11 -18.22 13.41
CA ASP A 123 -31.97 -19.13 13.54
C ASP A 123 -30.64 -18.51 13.04
N SER A 124 -30.62 -17.21 12.66
CA SER A 124 -29.40 -16.56 12.15
C SER A 124 -28.20 -16.71 13.08
N PHE A 125 -28.40 -16.77 14.40
CA PHE A 125 -27.39 -16.95 15.44
C PHE A 125 -27.60 -18.24 16.25
N SER A 126 -28.18 -19.27 15.66
CA SER A 126 -28.43 -20.55 16.33
C SER A 126 -27.14 -21.18 16.87
N GLY A 127 -27.08 -21.54 18.13
CA GLY A 127 -25.86 -22.09 18.73
C GLY A 127 -24.74 -21.11 19.02
N ALA A 128 -24.89 -19.82 18.66
CA ALA A 128 -23.90 -18.81 18.94
C ALA A 128 -23.80 -18.53 20.47
N GLY A 129 -22.56 -18.31 20.96
CA GLY A 129 -22.26 -18.00 22.33
C GLY A 129 -22.57 -19.11 23.35
N THR A 130 -22.80 -20.35 22.92
CA THR A 130 -23.13 -21.47 23.80
C THR A 130 -22.01 -21.87 24.76
N SER A 131 -20.75 -21.60 24.37
CA SER A 131 -19.56 -21.87 25.17
C SER A 131 -19.00 -20.65 25.91
N VAL A 132 -19.67 -19.50 25.81
CA VAL A 132 -19.24 -18.27 26.49
C VAL A 132 -19.43 -18.40 28.00
N GLN A 133 -18.34 -18.17 28.76
CA GLN A 133 -18.38 -18.12 30.23
C GLN A 133 -18.64 -16.66 30.65
N GLY A 134 -19.88 -16.29 30.93
CA GLY A 134 -20.26 -14.95 31.35
C GLY A 134 -21.34 -14.31 30.51
N SER A 135 -21.35 -12.98 30.47
CA SER A 135 -22.36 -12.21 29.74
C SER A 135 -22.13 -12.27 28.25
N LYS A 136 -23.20 -12.37 27.48
CA LYS A 136 -23.21 -12.22 26.01
C LYS A 136 -23.97 -10.95 25.68
N THR A 137 -23.43 -10.12 24.84
CA THR A 137 -23.99 -8.79 24.58
C THR A 137 -24.12 -8.49 23.09
N PHE A 138 -25.32 -8.05 22.72
CA PHE A 138 -25.52 -7.32 21.45
C PHE A 138 -25.51 -5.83 21.76
N HIS A 139 -24.47 -5.16 21.27
CA HIS A 139 -24.34 -3.72 21.30
C HIS A 139 -25.00 -3.16 20.03
N VAL A 140 -26.09 -2.44 20.15
CA VAL A 140 -26.93 -2.00 19.02
C VAL A 140 -27.14 -0.49 19.04
N ALA A 141 -27.33 0.12 17.87
CA ALA A 141 -27.54 1.57 17.76
C ALA A 141 -28.72 2.05 18.61
N SER A 142 -29.80 1.25 18.68
CA SER A 142 -30.97 1.48 19.55
C SER A 142 -31.60 0.16 19.91
N VAL A 143 -31.82 -0.11 21.21
CA VAL A 143 -32.50 -1.34 21.67
C VAL A 143 -33.90 -1.42 21.10
N GLU A 144 -34.62 -0.30 20.96
CA GLU A 144 -35.96 -0.26 20.39
C GLU A 144 -35.95 -0.65 18.90
N ALA A 145 -35.00 -0.10 18.11
CA ALA A 145 -34.86 -0.43 16.68
C ALA A 145 -34.55 -1.91 16.45
N TYR A 146 -33.82 -2.54 17.39
CA TYR A 146 -33.40 -3.95 17.31
C TYR A 146 -34.33 -4.91 18.05
N SER A 147 -35.52 -4.46 18.47
CA SER A 147 -36.49 -5.30 19.18
C SER A 147 -36.89 -6.58 18.42
N SER A 148 -36.85 -6.56 17.07
CA SER A 148 -37.08 -7.73 16.21
C SER A 148 -35.99 -8.82 16.31
N TRP A 149 -34.81 -8.51 16.86
CA TRP A 149 -33.70 -9.46 17.00
C TRP A 149 -33.80 -10.33 18.26
N THR A 150 -34.74 -10.08 19.16
CA THR A 150 -34.84 -10.77 20.45
C THR A 150 -34.94 -12.29 20.32
N THR A 151 -35.56 -12.82 19.25
CA THR A 151 -35.64 -14.25 19.02
C THR A 151 -34.32 -14.80 18.44
N ALA A 152 -33.75 -14.14 17.45
CA ALA A 152 -32.49 -14.55 16.83
C ALA A 152 -31.29 -14.41 17.80
N ALA A 153 -31.33 -13.43 18.68
CA ALA A 153 -30.32 -13.14 19.69
C ALA A 153 -30.63 -13.78 21.07
N SER A 154 -31.32 -14.89 21.08
CA SER A 154 -31.70 -15.57 22.31
C SER A 154 -30.48 -15.84 23.21
N GLY A 155 -30.59 -15.43 24.48
CA GLY A 155 -29.51 -15.55 25.46
C GLY A 155 -28.48 -14.45 25.49
N TYR A 156 -28.59 -13.44 24.61
CA TYR A 156 -27.80 -12.22 24.66
C TYR A 156 -28.57 -11.09 25.38
N THR A 157 -27.81 -10.22 26.04
CA THR A 157 -28.37 -8.95 26.56
C THR A 157 -28.21 -7.90 25.47
N MET A 158 -29.27 -7.20 25.10
CA MET A 158 -29.19 -6.06 24.20
C MET A 158 -28.87 -4.78 24.98
N VAL A 159 -27.85 -4.08 24.58
CA VAL A 159 -27.42 -2.82 25.16
C VAL A 159 -27.32 -1.79 24.05
N ALA A 160 -27.84 -0.58 24.26
CA ALA A 160 -27.58 0.51 23.31
C ALA A 160 -26.09 0.75 23.26
N LEU A 161 -25.58 0.98 22.03
CA LEU A 161 -24.21 1.44 21.81
C LEU A 161 -24.07 2.74 22.61
N GLY A 162 -23.41 2.64 23.76
CA GLY A 162 -23.19 3.79 24.63
C GLY A 162 -22.09 4.69 24.09
N PRO A 163 -21.87 5.86 24.67
CA PRO A 163 -20.75 6.73 24.32
C PRO A 163 -19.39 6.01 24.44
N ASP A 164 -19.28 4.95 25.25
CA ASP A 164 -18.06 4.16 25.42
C ASP A 164 -17.76 3.22 24.23
N TYR A 165 -18.78 2.76 23.48
CA TYR A 165 -18.56 2.02 22.24
C TYR A 165 -18.13 2.95 21.11
N LEU A 166 -18.57 4.20 21.17
CA LEU A 166 -18.09 5.27 20.32
C LEU A 166 -16.62 5.64 20.56
N SER A 167 -15.96 4.95 21.48
CA SER A 167 -14.56 5.14 21.80
C SER A 167 -13.59 4.80 20.66
N GLU A 168 -14.03 3.99 19.67
CA GLU A 168 -13.32 3.81 18.41
C GLU A 168 -13.84 4.72 17.28
N VAL A 169 -14.97 5.42 17.49
CA VAL A 169 -15.62 6.29 16.51
C VAL A 169 -15.64 7.71 17.03
N LEU A 170 -14.82 8.54 16.47
CA LEU A 170 -14.85 9.99 16.71
C LEU A 170 -16.02 10.59 15.94
N TYR A 171 -17.10 10.97 16.64
CA TYR A 171 -18.17 11.75 16.06
C TYR A 171 -17.73 13.21 15.99
N PHE A 172 -17.68 13.70 14.79
CA PHE A 172 -17.52 15.08 14.49
C PHE A 172 -18.88 15.79 14.65
N ARG A 173 -19.02 16.73 15.58
CA ARG A 173 -20.16 17.63 15.68
C ARG A 173 -19.72 19.03 15.28
N ALA A 174 -20.31 19.55 14.21
CA ALA A 174 -20.01 20.90 13.72
C ALA A 174 -20.33 22.03 14.69
N SER A 175 -21.03 21.74 15.81
CA SER A 175 -21.53 22.73 16.75
C SER A 175 -20.70 22.90 18.03
N ASP A 176 -19.69 22.09 18.28
CA ASP A 176 -18.97 22.09 19.56
C ASP A 176 -17.60 22.79 19.42
N GLU A 177 -17.35 23.80 20.23
CA GLU A 177 -16.12 24.60 20.22
C GLU A 177 -14.85 23.81 20.59
N ASP A 178 -14.95 22.63 21.24
CA ASP A 178 -13.82 21.72 21.51
C ASP A 178 -14.31 20.31 21.93
N PRO A 179 -14.84 19.48 21.04
CA PRO A 179 -15.43 18.19 21.41
C PRO A 179 -14.40 17.09 21.72
N TRP A 180 -13.11 17.32 21.56
CA TRP A 180 -12.12 16.26 21.39
C TRP A 180 -11.18 16.04 22.57
N LYS A 181 -11.11 16.94 23.54
CA LYS A 181 -9.99 16.98 24.50
C LYS A 181 -10.09 16.02 25.68
N SER A 182 -11.24 15.48 26.01
CA SER A 182 -11.39 14.73 27.27
C SER A 182 -11.65 13.23 27.16
N GLU A 183 -11.97 12.68 25.97
CA GLU A 183 -12.56 11.34 25.88
C GLU A 183 -12.02 10.42 24.78
N ILE A 184 -10.85 10.68 24.17
CA ILE A 184 -10.27 9.73 23.21
C ILE A 184 -9.65 8.56 23.99
N PRO A 185 -10.16 7.34 23.85
CA PRO A 185 -9.56 6.16 24.45
C PRO A 185 -8.16 5.96 23.94
N GLN A 186 -7.24 5.60 24.81
CA GLN A 186 -5.81 5.50 24.52
C GLN A 186 -5.41 4.18 23.84
N THR A 187 -6.36 3.30 23.53
CA THR A 187 -6.06 1.89 23.18
C THR A 187 -6.73 1.34 21.92
N PHE A 188 -7.19 2.18 21.00
CA PHE A 188 -7.79 1.69 19.74
C PHE A 188 -6.75 1.59 18.61
N THR A 189 -7.00 0.68 17.65
CA THR A 189 -6.15 0.49 16.45
C THR A 189 -6.65 1.27 15.24
N THR A 190 -7.96 1.57 15.18
CA THR A 190 -8.58 2.34 14.10
C THR A 190 -9.51 3.39 14.68
N LEU A 191 -9.30 4.63 14.29
CA LEU A 191 -10.16 5.77 14.61
C LEU A 191 -11.07 6.06 13.41
N TYR A 192 -12.36 5.78 13.57
CA TYR A 192 -13.36 6.11 12.55
C TYR A 192 -13.86 7.54 12.77
N VAL A 193 -13.70 8.38 11.76
CA VAL A 193 -14.20 9.76 11.80
C VAL A 193 -15.52 9.83 11.06
N LYS A 194 -16.58 10.24 11.75
CA LYS A 194 -17.93 10.39 11.20
C LYS A 194 -18.44 11.82 11.44
N THR A 195 -19.29 12.32 10.56
CA THR A 195 -20.01 13.56 10.78
C THR A 195 -21.31 13.27 11.54
N ALA A 196 -21.62 14.05 12.56
CA ALA A 196 -22.90 13.93 13.26
C ALA A 196 -23.97 14.68 12.47
N GLY A 197 -24.79 13.95 11.70
CA GLY A 197 -25.92 14.47 10.91
C GLY A 197 -25.67 14.43 9.41
N ASP A 198 -26.75 14.61 8.63
CA ASP A 198 -26.73 14.53 7.17
C ASP A 198 -25.86 15.65 6.55
N ASN A 199 -24.91 15.26 5.71
CA ASN A 199 -24.13 16.13 4.82
C ASN A 199 -23.25 17.21 5.44
N THR A 200 -22.71 17.02 6.63
CA THR A 200 -21.75 17.97 7.19
C THR A 200 -20.38 17.79 6.53
N VAL A 201 -19.88 18.86 5.91
CA VAL A 201 -18.55 18.90 5.29
C VAL A 201 -17.52 19.18 6.39
N MET A 202 -16.49 18.36 6.50
CA MET A 202 -15.39 18.51 7.45
C MET A 202 -14.46 19.64 7.02
N THR A 203 -14.17 20.56 7.94
CA THR A 203 -13.25 21.70 7.68
C THR A 203 -11.78 21.35 7.93
N ALA A 204 -10.86 22.22 7.46
CA ALA A 204 -9.43 22.06 7.72
C ALA A 204 -9.08 22.16 9.21
N GLU A 205 -9.77 22.98 9.98
CA GLU A 205 -9.57 23.08 11.42
C GLU A 205 -9.93 21.79 12.14
N GLN A 206 -10.99 21.18 11.73
CA GLN A 206 -11.47 19.92 12.26
C GLN A 206 -10.56 18.75 11.87
N MET A 207 -10.06 18.71 10.64
CA MET A 207 -9.04 17.75 10.21
C MET A 207 -7.76 17.90 11.05
N LYS A 208 -7.37 19.15 11.36
CA LYS A 208 -6.24 19.42 12.25
C LYS A 208 -6.51 18.95 13.68
N ALA A 209 -7.70 19.13 14.20
CA ALA A 209 -8.06 18.65 15.55
C ALA A 209 -7.97 17.12 15.63
N VAL A 210 -8.44 16.38 14.59
CA VAL A 210 -8.24 14.92 14.52
C VAL A 210 -6.76 14.56 14.50
N ALA A 211 -5.95 15.26 13.71
CA ALA A 211 -4.52 14.99 13.65
C ALA A 211 -3.80 15.24 14.99
N ASP A 212 -4.18 16.31 15.70
CA ASP A 212 -3.64 16.62 17.03
C ASP A 212 -4.08 15.57 18.06
N ALA A 213 -5.31 15.08 17.97
CA ALA A 213 -5.81 14.02 18.81
C ALA A 213 -5.04 12.70 18.58
N VAL A 214 -4.85 12.28 17.33
CA VAL A 214 -4.05 11.08 16.99
C VAL A 214 -2.61 11.21 17.50
N LYS A 215 -2.04 12.40 17.44
CA LYS A 215 -0.68 12.66 17.95
C LYS A 215 -0.57 12.46 19.47
N ALA A 216 -1.65 12.67 20.20
CA ALA A 216 -1.71 12.52 21.66
C ALA A 216 -1.97 11.08 22.12
N LEU A 217 -2.24 10.13 21.20
CA LEU A 217 -2.50 8.73 21.55
C LEU A 217 -1.30 8.04 22.21
N ALA A 218 -1.56 7.07 23.06
CA ALA A 218 -0.54 6.23 23.67
C ALA A 218 0.04 5.17 22.70
N ALA A 219 -0.70 4.83 21.62
CA ALA A 219 -0.31 3.86 20.60
C ALA A 219 -0.67 4.34 19.19
N PRO A 220 0.04 3.86 18.15
CA PRO A 220 -0.29 4.21 16.77
C PRO A 220 -1.67 3.70 16.34
N ALA A 221 -2.40 4.53 15.57
CA ALA A 221 -3.73 4.21 15.05
C ALA A 221 -3.88 4.55 13.57
N THR A 222 -4.72 3.79 12.88
CA THR A 222 -5.24 4.12 11.56
C THR A 222 -6.40 5.11 11.71
N VAL A 223 -6.50 6.11 10.85
CA VAL A 223 -7.63 7.05 10.82
C VAL A 223 -8.45 6.78 9.56
N ASP A 224 -9.73 6.50 9.75
CA ASP A 224 -10.66 6.23 8.66
C ASP A 224 -11.62 7.41 8.47
N PHE A 225 -11.47 8.13 7.35
CA PHE A 225 -12.34 9.21 6.91
C PHE A 225 -13.32 8.79 5.80
N SER A 226 -13.49 7.50 5.56
CA SER A 226 -14.28 7.02 4.41
C SER A 226 -15.76 7.47 4.42
N GLU A 227 -16.28 7.85 5.59
CA GLU A 227 -17.65 8.38 5.73
C GLU A 227 -17.72 9.91 5.77
N VAL A 228 -16.59 10.57 5.53
CA VAL A 228 -16.50 12.05 5.59
C VAL A 228 -16.41 12.63 4.20
N VAL A 229 -17.05 13.76 3.98
CA VAL A 229 -16.78 14.68 2.87
C VAL A 229 -15.91 15.81 3.42
N TYR A 230 -14.76 16.04 2.81
CA TYR A 230 -13.85 17.11 3.21
C TYR A 230 -14.12 18.39 2.38
N GLU A 231 -13.93 19.57 2.93
CA GLU A 231 -14.17 20.85 2.26
C GLU A 231 -13.32 21.09 1.00
N SER A 232 -12.29 20.28 0.79
CA SER A 232 -11.36 20.36 -0.31
C SER A 232 -11.10 19.00 -0.96
N GLU A 233 -10.83 18.96 -2.26
CA GLU A 233 -10.32 17.77 -2.95
C GLU A 233 -8.86 17.47 -2.57
N THR A 234 -8.17 18.38 -1.85
CA THR A 234 -6.79 18.24 -1.44
C THR A 234 -6.72 17.88 0.04
N PHE A 235 -6.27 16.66 0.36
CA PHE A 235 -6.01 16.24 1.74
C PHE A 235 -4.85 17.05 2.34
N PRO A 236 -5.02 17.66 3.51
CA PRO A 236 -4.04 18.58 4.07
C PRO A 236 -2.80 17.88 4.64
N ASN A 237 -1.81 18.67 5.04
CA ASN A 237 -0.60 18.17 5.70
C ASN A 237 -0.68 18.16 7.24
N SER A 238 -1.89 18.15 7.78
CA SER A 238 -2.14 18.18 9.23
C SER A 238 -1.51 17.01 9.98
N PHE A 239 -1.33 15.87 9.31
CA PHE A 239 -0.71 14.68 9.90
C PHE A 239 0.82 14.64 9.80
N LYS A 240 1.45 15.65 9.22
CA LYS A 240 2.91 15.75 9.18
C LYS A 240 3.52 15.60 10.59
N SER A 241 4.57 14.79 10.70
CA SER A 241 5.27 14.49 11.96
C SER A 241 4.39 13.88 13.05
N ASN A 242 3.35 13.15 12.66
CA ASN A 242 2.49 12.41 13.58
C ASN A 242 2.99 10.96 13.69
N ALA A 243 3.81 10.68 14.71
CA ALA A 243 4.40 9.35 14.92
C ALA A 243 3.35 8.27 15.26
N ASN A 244 2.16 8.68 15.71
CA ASN A 244 1.06 7.78 16.06
C ASN A 244 0.08 7.54 14.90
N LEU A 245 0.31 8.13 13.72
CA LEU A 245 -0.45 7.77 12.53
C LEU A 245 0.11 6.48 11.94
N ALA A 246 -0.66 5.39 12.05
CA ALA A 246 -0.30 4.07 11.49
C ALA A 246 -0.85 3.85 10.09
N GLY A 247 -1.95 4.49 9.72
CA GLY A 247 -2.60 4.38 8.41
C GLY A 247 -3.66 5.46 8.21
N ILE A 248 -4.14 5.58 6.98
CA ILE A 248 -5.18 6.54 6.60
C ILE A 248 -6.11 5.95 5.56
N VAL A 249 -7.42 6.17 5.73
CA VAL A 249 -8.44 6.00 4.69
C VAL A 249 -8.99 7.38 4.36
N PHE A 250 -8.87 7.77 3.08
CA PHE A 250 -9.21 9.13 2.66
C PHE A 250 -10.71 9.43 2.67
N PRO A 251 -11.11 10.71 2.85
CA PRO A 251 -12.43 11.19 2.53
C PRO A 251 -12.81 10.89 1.07
N GLN A 252 -14.11 10.66 0.82
CA GLN A 252 -14.62 10.20 -0.49
C GLN A 252 -14.31 11.15 -1.65
N ASN A 253 -14.21 12.45 -1.39
CA ASN A 253 -14.01 13.50 -2.40
C ASN A 253 -12.53 13.90 -2.58
N VAL A 254 -11.61 13.32 -1.85
CA VAL A 254 -10.18 13.65 -1.95
C VAL A 254 -9.60 12.97 -3.20
N THR A 255 -8.96 13.77 -4.04
CA THR A 255 -8.27 13.33 -5.27
C THR A 255 -6.79 13.64 -5.27
N LYS A 256 -6.31 14.41 -4.30
CA LYS A 256 -4.88 14.75 -4.15
C LYS A 256 -4.50 15.01 -2.69
N THR A 257 -3.21 14.93 -2.41
CA THR A 257 -2.68 15.31 -1.10
C THR A 257 -1.81 16.55 -1.20
N ALA A 258 -1.79 17.35 -0.14
CA ALA A 258 -0.83 18.43 -0.01
C ALA A 258 0.62 17.89 0.05
N SER A 259 1.60 18.75 -0.21
CA SER A 259 3.00 18.40 0.00
C SER A 259 3.26 18.04 1.47
N ALA A 260 4.07 17.01 1.68
CA ALA A 260 4.45 16.50 3.00
C ALA A 260 3.27 16.03 3.87
N ALA A 261 2.14 15.61 3.27
CA ALA A 261 0.91 15.25 4.00
C ALA A 261 1.15 14.22 5.12
N PHE A 262 2.03 13.26 4.89
CA PHE A 262 2.37 12.18 5.83
C PHE A 262 3.87 12.12 6.14
N GLN A 263 4.61 13.19 5.88
CA GLN A 263 6.05 13.26 6.17
C GLN A 263 6.32 12.98 7.66
N LYS A 264 7.27 12.08 7.96
CA LYS A 264 7.69 11.71 9.33
C LYS A 264 6.55 11.12 10.18
N THR A 265 5.63 10.37 9.57
CA THR A 265 4.61 9.61 10.31
C THR A 265 5.11 8.24 10.74
N GLY A 266 4.33 7.58 11.62
CA GLY A 266 4.63 6.24 12.14
C GLY A 266 4.18 5.09 11.24
N MET A 267 3.68 5.36 10.04
CA MET A 267 3.19 4.34 9.12
C MET A 267 4.26 3.27 8.84
N THR A 268 3.84 2.01 8.90
CA THR A 268 4.71 0.86 8.57
C THR A 268 4.47 0.34 7.15
N SER A 269 3.29 0.58 6.61
CA SER A 269 2.92 0.25 5.24
C SER A 269 2.01 1.32 4.64
N VAL A 270 1.97 1.42 3.31
CA VAL A 270 1.07 2.32 2.59
C VAL A 270 0.65 1.72 1.26
N THR A 271 -0.59 2.00 0.85
CA THR A 271 -1.07 1.72 -0.50
C THR A 271 -1.26 3.04 -1.25
N LEU A 272 -0.54 3.20 -2.36
CA LEU A 272 -0.82 4.30 -3.29
C LEU A 272 -2.03 3.94 -4.14
N LEU A 273 -3.10 4.70 -3.96
CA LEU A 273 -4.39 4.46 -4.61
C LEU A 273 -4.43 5.11 -5.99
N LYS A 274 -5.01 4.43 -6.96
CA LYS A 274 -5.36 5.05 -8.24
C LYS A 274 -6.34 6.19 -8.00
N GLY A 275 -6.20 7.28 -8.76
CA GLY A 275 -7.08 8.44 -8.61
C GLY A 275 -6.67 9.43 -7.53
N ILE A 276 -5.66 9.11 -6.71
CA ILE A 276 -5.05 10.06 -5.78
C ILE A 276 -3.70 10.53 -6.33
N SER A 277 -3.56 11.85 -6.51
CA SER A 277 -2.29 12.49 -6.83
C SER A 277 -1.57 12.89 -5.54
N TYR A 278 -0.45 12.25 -5.25
CA TYR A 278 0.30 12.52 -4.01
C TYR A 278 1.24 13.71 -4.18
N GLY A 279 1.19 14.65 -3.24
CA GLY A 279 2.09 15.80 -3.21
C GLY A 279 3.55 15.40 -2.96
N SER A 280 4.49 16.31 -3.27
CA SER A 280 5.92 16.08 -2.99
C SER A 280 6.16 15.79 -1.50
N ASN A 281 7.16 14.94 -1.18
CA ASN A 281 7.52 14.55 0.18
C ASN A 281 6.40 13.81 0.95
N ALA A 282 5.41 13.23 0.25
CA ALA A 282 4.21 12.69 0.91
C ALA A 282 4.54 11.75 2.08
N PHE A 283 5.51 10.84 1.92
CA PHE A 283 5.94 9.87 2.94
C PHE A 283 7.44 10.00 3.28
N ASP A 284 8.05 11.16 2.96
CA ASP A 284 9.47 11.40 3.27
C ASP A 284 9.74 11.20 4.76
N SER A 285 10.85 10.55 5.06
CA SER A 285 11.35 10.29 6.43
C SER A 285 10.35 9.54 7.34
N CYS A 286 9.43 8.75 6.75
CA CYS A 286 8.64 7.78 7.51
C CYS A 286 9.54 6.61 7.92
N ALA A 287 10.23 6.75 9.05
CA ALA A 287 11.32 5.86 9.48
C ALA A 287 10.86 4.43 9.82
N SER A 288 9.56 4.20 9.94
CA SER A 288 8.96 2.88 10.16
C SER A 288 8.40 2.23 8.89
N LEU A 289 8.38 2.97 7.74
CA LEU A 289 7.77 2.49 6.50
C LEU A 289 8.68 1.45 5.83
N VAL A 290 8.22 0.20 5.83
CA VAL A 290 8.95 -0.95 5.27
C VAL A 290 8.28 -1.55 4.04
N SER A 291 7.02 -1.21 3.75
CA SER A 291 6.26 -1.77 2.63
C SER A 291 5.42 -0.72 1.93
N VAL A 292 5.36 -0.80 0.60
CA VAL A 292 4.46 -0.01 -0.23
C VAL A 292 3.79 -0.90 -1.28
N THR A 293 2.47 -0.74 -1.42
CA THR A 293 1.70 -1.29 -2.54
C THR A 293 1.33 -0.15 -3.48
N VAL A 294 1.54 -0.32 -4.77
CA VAL A 294 1.18 0.68 -5.78
C VAL A 294 0.10 0.09 -6.69
N GLU A 295 -1.09 0.67 -6.68
CA GLU A 295 -2.20 0.20 -7.51
C GLU A 295 -1.94 0.45 -9.01
N GLU A 296 -2.41 -0.46 -9.86
CA GLU A 296 -2.46 -0.24 -11.31
C GLU A 296 -3.36 0.98 -11.62
N GLY A 297 -2.82 1.92 -12.41
CA GLY A 297 -3.44 3.22 -12.67
C GLY A 297 -2.74 4.39 -11.98
N VAL A 298 -1.84 4.15 -11.02
CA VAL A 298 -0.88 5.15 -10.54
C VAL A 298 0.15 5.39 -11.66
N THR A 299 0.33 6.64 -12.08
CA THR A 299 1.15 6.99 -13.25
C THR A 299 2.54 7.53 -12.90
N GLU A 300 2.73 8.00 -11.68
CA GLU A 300 4.03 8.53 -11.23
C GLU A 300 4.27 8.28 -9.73
N ILE A 301 5.54 8.11 -9.38
CA ILE A 301 6.04 8.23 -8.00
C ILE A 301 6.60 9.64 -7.87
N GLY A 302 6.00 10.45 -7.00
CA GLY A 302 6.30 11.89 -6.88
C GLY A 302 7.70 12.19 -6.31
N ASN A 303 8.10 13.47 -6.40
CA ASN A 303 9.39 13.92 -5.87
C ASN A 303 9.49 13.71 -4.36
N TYR A 304 10.62 13.17 -3.90
CA TYR A 304 10.93 12.91 -2.48
C TYR A 304 9.89 12.00 -1.78
N MET A 305 9.05 11.28 -2.52
CA MET A 305 7.87 10.60 -1.97
C MET A 305 8.22 9.64 -0.83
N PHE A 306 9.24 8.82 -1.00
CA PHE A 306 9.69 7.81 -0.04
C PHE A 306 11.13 8.05 0.44
N GLN A 307 11.65 9.26 0.29
CA GLN A 307 13.00 9.59 0.74
C GLN A 307 13.21 9.20 2.21
N ASN A 308 14.38 8.60 2.54
CA ASN A 308 14.77 8.21 3.90
C ASN A 308 13.75 7.27 4.60
N THR A 309 13.11 6.38 3.84
CA THR A 309 12.29 5.29 4.40
C THR A 309 13.07 3.98 4.52
N LYS A 310 12.48 2.97 5.17
CA LYS A 310 13.07 1.63 5.30
C LYS A 310 12.50 0.61 4.30
N LEU A 311 11.99 1.07 3.17
CA LEU A 311 11.55 0.18 2.10
C LEU A 311 12.69 -0.73 1.65
N THR A 312 12.45 -2.04 1.61
CA THR A 312 13.44 -3.06 1.22
C THR A 312 13.24 -3.58 -0.20
N ASP A 313 12.01 -3.58 -0.64
CA ASP A 313 11.61 -3.98 -1.99
C ASP A 313 10.40 -3.15 -2.44
N VAL A 314 10.30 -2.92 -3.74
CA VAL A 314 9.20 -2.20 -4.36
C VAL A 314 8.88 -2.83 -5.71
N THR A 315 7.60 -3.09 -5.95
CA THR A 315 7.09 -3.47 -7.27
C THR A 315 6.19 -2.36 -7.80
N LEU A 316 6.58 -1.78 -8.94
CA LEU A 316 5.80 -0.76 -9.63
C LEU A 316 4.92 -1.40 -10.70
N PRO A 317 3.66 -1.02 -10.82
CA PRO A 317 2.78 -1.48 -11.90
C PRO A 317 3.20 -0.88 -13.26
N ASN A 318 2.68 -1.46 -14.35
CA ASN A 318 2.99 -1.01 -15.70
C ASN A 318 2.49 0.41 -16.01
N SER A 319 1.53 0.90 -15.26
CA SER A 319 1.00 2.26 -15.41
C SER A 319 1.98 3.36 -14.96
N VAL A 320 2.96 3.05 -14.11
CA VAL A 320 3.95 4.03 -13.67
C VAL A 320 4.91 4.35 -14.83
N THR A 321 4.94 5.61 -15.25
CA THR A 321 5.79 6.09 -16.36
C THR A 321 6.94 6.96 -15.90
N LYS A 322 6.88 7.49 -14.66
CA LYS A 322 7.85 8.44 -14.12
C LYS A 322 8.16 8.15 -12.65
N ILE A 323 9.45 8.20 -12.33
CA ILE A 323 9.94 8.21 -10.95
C ILE A 323 10.59 9.57 -10.71
N GLY A 324 10.03 10.34 -9.78
CA GLY A 324 10.43 11.71 -9.51
C GLY A 324 11.77 11.87 -8.80
N ALA A 325 12.25 13.09 -8.74
CA ALA A 325 13.52 13.41 -8.10
C ALA A 325 13.54 13.00 -6.62
N ASN A 326 14.62 12.34 -6.19
CA ASN A 326 14.81 11.84 -4.83
C ASN A 326 13.71 10.88 -4.32
N ALA A 327 12.91 10.30 -5.19
CA ALA A 327 11.72 9.53 -4.80
C ALA A 327 12.03 8.40 -3.79
N PHE A 328 13.15 7.70 -3.95
CA PHE A 328 13.63 6.62 -3.08
C PHE A 328 15.03 6.91 -2.51
N ASN A 329 15.48 8.17 -2.49
CA ASN A 329 16.81 8.51 -1.99
C ASN A 329 16.95 8.09 -0.52
N GLY A 330 18.03 7.36 -0.21
CA GLY A 330 18.31 6.89 1.17
C GLY A 330 17.40 5.77 1.67
N CYS A 331 16.70 5.06 0.77
CA CYS A 331 15.94 3.87 1.12
C CYS A 331 16.85 2.64 1.34
N SER A 332 16.34 1.64 2.06
CA SER A 332 17.03 0.37 2.31
C SER A 332 16.79 -0.68 1.20
N LEU A 333 16.49 -0.24 -0.04
CA LEU A 333 16.13 -1.13 -1.14
C LEU A 333 17.25 -2.12 -1.45
N THR A 334 16.89 -3.40 -1.49
CA THR A 334 17.72 -4.50 -2.00
C THR A 334 17.37 -4.84 -3.43
N THR A 335 16.09 -4.70 -3.79
CA THR A 335 15.54 -4.95 -5.12
C THR A 335 14.47 -3.93 -5.48
N ILE A 336 14.27 -3.73 -6.79
CA ILE A 336 13.14 -2.99 -7.33
C ILE A 336 12.68 -3.62 -8.64
N ASN A 337 11.37 -3.81 -8.78
CA ASN A 337 10.73 -4.19 -10.03
C ASN A 337 10.02 -2.95 -10.61
N PHE A 338 10.54 -2.46 -11.75
CA PHE A 338 10.07 -1.21 -12.36
C PHE A 338 8.75 -1.34 -13.14
N GLY A 339 8.17 -2.53 -13.30
CA GLY A 339 7.13 -2.71 -14.32
C GLY A 339 7.66 -2.40 -15.73
N GLN A 340 6.79 -2.35 -16.73
CA GLN A 340 7.21 -2.13 -18.14
C GLN A 340 7.03 -0.68 -18.63
N GLY A 341 6.39 0.18 -17.82
CA GLY A 341 5.97 1.53 -18.24
C GLY A 341 6.97 2.64 -17.97
N VAL A 342 7.95 2.45 -17.07
CA VAL A 342 8.84 3.52 -16.59
C VAL A 342 9.71 4.05 -17.72
N LYS A 343 9.49 5.33 -18.10
CA LYS A 343 10.23 6.05 -19.15
C LYS A 343 11.33 6.94 -18.59
N THR A 344 11.06 7.58 -17.45
CA THR A 344 11.97 8.57 -16.88
C THR A 344 12.23 8.28 -15.40
N ILE A 345 13.49 8.23 -15.04
CA ILE A 345 13.99 8.21 -13.66
C ILE A 345 14.71 9.53 -13.44
N GLU A 346 14.17 10.40 -12.58
CA GLU A 346 14.69 11.74 -12.37
C GLU A 346 15.91 11.79 -11.44
N ASN A 347 16.42 13.00 -11.19
CA ASN A 347 17.65 13.23 -10.44
C ASN A 347 17.60 12.59 -9.03
N SER A 348 18.67 11.89 -8.67
CA SER A 348 18.87 11.28 -7.34
C SER A 348 17.77 10.30 -6.92
N ALA A 349 16.96 9.79 -7.84
CA ALA A 349 15.77 9.00 -7.52
C ALA A 349 16.07 7.78 -6.61
N PHE A 350 17.21 7.12 -6.78
CA PHE A 350 17.69 6.00 -5.98
C PHE A 350 19.07 6.26 -5.35
N GLN A 351 19.46 7.53 -5.22
CA GLN A 351 20.75 7.87 -4.62
C GLN A 351 20.79 7.37 -3.16
N ASN A 352 21.96 6.94 -2.69
CA ASN A 352 22.17 6.42 -1.34
C ASN A 352 21.36 5.13 -1.00
N CYS A 353 20.89 4.36 -2.00
CA CYS A 353 20.30 3.05 -1.76
C CYS A 353 21.44 2.03 -1.48
N GLY A 354 21.90 2.00 -0.23
CA GLY A 354 23.14 1.30 0.16
C GLY A 354 23.10 -0.22 0.05
N GLU A 355 21.93 -0.82 -0.03
CA GLU A 355 21.73 -2.27 -0.09
C GLU A 355 21.46 -2.78 -1.52
N LEU A 356 21.29 -1.88 -2.49
CA LEU A 356 20.91 -2.21 -3.87
C LEU A 356 22.08 -2.90 -4.61
N THR A 357 21.83 -4.09 -5.16
CA THR A 357 22.87 -4.93 -5.77
C THR A 357 22.78 -5.02 -7.30
N GLU A 358 21.59 -5.01 -7.84
CA GLU A 358 21.32 -5.11 -9.29
C GLU A 358 20.15 -4.21 -9.68
N ILE A 359 20.22 -3.65 -10.90
CA ILE A 359 19.17 -2.88 -11.53
C ILE A 359 18.86 -3.44 -12.92
N ILE A 360 17.57 -3.70 -13.17
CA ILE A 360 17.07 -4.10 -14.49
C ILE A 360 16.02 -3.08 -14.93
N LEU A 361 16.40 -2.19 -15.82
CA LEU A 361 15.49 -1.18 -16.37
C LEU A 361 14.62 -1.77 -17.48
N PRO A 362 13.32 -1.42 -17.53
CA PRO A 362 12.46 -1.84 -18.63
C PRO A 362 12.90 -1.22 -19.97
N ASP A 363 12.47 -1.84 -21.06
CA ASP A 363 12.79 -1.36 -22.41
C ASP A 363 12.23 0.05 -22.70
N ALA A 364 11.16 0.44 -22.00
CA ALA A 364 10.56 1.77 -22.12
C ALA A 364 11.43 2.91 -21.56
N THR A 365 12.44 2.61 -20.71
CA THR A 365 13.24 3.64 -20.06
C THR A 365 14.12 4.38 -21.07
N GLU A 366 13.97 5.70 -21.11
CA GLU A 366 14.64 6.60 -22.04
C GLU A 366 15.72 7.46 -21.38
N THR A 367 15.51 7.85 -20.11
CA THR A 367 16.37 8.82 -19.42
C THR A 367 16.65 8.42 -17.98
N LEU A 368 17.92 8.49 -17.60
CA LEU A 368 18.39 8.49 -16.21
C LEU A 368 18.89 9.88 -15.85
N GLY A 369 18.30 10.46 -14.81
CA GLY A 369 18.67 11.76 -14.29
C GLY A 369 20.00 11.74 -13.55
N GLN A 370 20.51 12.94 -13.23
CA GLN A 370 21.75 13.14 -12.49
C GLN A 370 21.73 12.41 -11.14
N ASN A 371 22.78 11.68 -10.80
CA ASN A 371 22.89 10.87 -9.57
C ASN A 371 21.78 9.80 -9.39
N ALA A 372 21.08 9.39 -10.45
CA ALA A 372 19.90 8.52 -10.32
C ALA A 372 20.17 7.27 -9.46
N PHE A 373 21.33 6.65 -9.56
CA PHE A 373 21.84 5.54 -8.76
C PHE A 373 23.18 5.88 -8.09
N GLY A 374 23.43 7.16 -7.83
CA GLY A 374 24.65 7.61 -7.18
C GLY A 374 24.75 7.11 -5.74
N ASP A 375 26.00 6.88 -5.28
CA ASP A 375 26.28 6.44 -3.92
C ASP A 375 25.56 5.13 -3.51
N CYS A 376 25.45 4.16 -4.45
CA CYS A 376 24.96 2.80 -4.22
C CYS A 376 26.16 1.81 -4.13
N PRO A 377 26.83 1.70 -2.97
CA PRO A 377 28.13 1.01 -2.86
C PRO A 377 28.10 -0.48 -3.11
N LYS A 378 26.93 -1.13 -3.02
CA LYS A 378 26.77 -2.57 -3.26
C LYS A 378 26.30 -2.88 -4.69
N LEU A 379 26.05 -1.87 -5.52
CA LEU A 379 25.59 -2.08 -6.88
C LEU A 379 26.69 -2.71 -7.73
N THR A 380 26.45 -3.91 -8.24
CA THR A 380 27.40 -4.69 -9.04
C THR A 380 27.03 -4.73 -10.52
N LYS A 381 25.71 -4.62 -10.82
CA LYS A 381 25.20 -4.83 -12.16
C LYS A 381 24.05 -3.88 -12.49
N ILE A 382 24.03 -3.41 -13.75
CA ILE A 382 22.91 -2.67 -14.30
C ILE A 382 22.59 -3.12 -15.72
N SER A 383 21.29 -3.32 -16.01
CA SER A 383 20.77 -3.56 -17.36
C SER A 383 19.96 -2.36 -17.83
N LEU A 384 20.45 -1.68 -18.87
CA LEU A 384 19.78 -0.55 -19.53
C LEU A 384 18.81 -1.06 -20.60
N GLY A 385 17.61 -0.44 -20.67
CA GLY A 385 16.57 -0.80 -21.64
C GLY A 385 16.94 -0.46 -23.10
N LYS A 386 16.21 -1.04 -24.04
CA LYS A 386 16.44 -0.85 -25.50
C LYS A 386 16.25 0.60 -25.96
N ASN A 387 15.36 1.35 -25.31
CA ASN A 387 15.02 2.72 -25.70
C ASN A 387 15.84 3.78 -24.93
N MET A 388 16.89 3.38 -24.22
CA MET A 388 17.74 4.31 -23.48
C MET A 388 18.37 5.33 -24.44
N LYS A 389 18.17 6.62 -24.15
CA LYS A 389 18.63 7.75 -24.93
C LYS A 389 19.70 8.58 -24.25
N THR A 390 19.56 8.77 -22.92
CA THR A 390 20.39 9.69 -22.16
C THR A 390 20.72 9.16 -20.78
N LEU A 391 22.00 9.18 -20.44
CA LEU A 391 22.53 9.04 -19.10
C LEU A 391 23.10 10.40 -18.68
N GLU A 392 22.46 11.03 -17.68
CA GLU A 392 22.93 12.31 -17.14
C GLU A 392 24.19 12.10 -16.28
N ALA A 393 24.91 13.18 -16.00
CA ALA A 393 26.13 13.14 -15.20
C ALA A 393 25.91 12.48 -13.83
N TYR A 394 26.95 11.83 -13.31
CA TYR A 394 26.97 11.18 -11.99
C TYR A 394 25.98 10.01 -11.81
N CYS A 395 25.31 9.50 -12.84
CA CYS A 395 24.25 8.49 -12.71
C CYS A 395 24.62 7.35 -11.77
N PHE A 396 25.88 6.87 -11.81
CA PHE A 396 26.37 5.70 -11.07
C PHE A 396 27.49 6.03 -10.09
N VAL A 397 27.71 7.30 -9.78
CA VAL A 397 28.83 7.70 -8.92
C VAL A 397 28.39 8.41 -7.67
N GLY A 398 27.58 9.46 -7.79
CA GLY A 398 27.27 10.32 -6.64
C GLY A 398 28.46 11.15 -6.17
N TYR A 399 28.36 11.67 -4.94
CA TYR A 399 29.32 12.64 -4.42
C TYR A 399 30.27 12.08 -3.34
N SER A 400 30.03 10.88 -2.81
CA SER A 400 30.79 10.39 -1.66
C SER A 400 31.29 8.96 -1.75
N LYS A 401 30.41 7.99 -1.94
CA LYS A 401 30.74 6.55 -1.94
C LYS A 401 30.85 5.99 -3.35
N GLY A 402 30.07 6.53 -4.27
CA GLY A 402 29.94 6.03 -5.62
C GLY A 402 29.36 4.61 -5.69
N CYS A 403 29.55 3.96 -6.84
CA CYS A 403 29.24 2.56 -7.08
C CYS A 403 30.54 1.77 -7.38
N PRO A 404 31.43 1.57 -6.40
CA PRO A 404 32.76 1.03 -6.62
C PRO A 404 32.77 -0.43 -7.12
N LEU A 405 31.68 -1.16 -6.88
CA LEU A 405 31.54 -2.57 -7.27
C LEU A 405 30.84 -2.77 -8.62
N LEU A 406 30.40 -1.69 -9.31
CA LEU A 406 29.70 -1.79 -10.60
C LEU A 406 30.65 -2.24 -11.70
N GLY A 407 30.62 -3.53 -12.01
CA GLY A 407 31.49 -4.15 -13.00
C GLY A 407 30.78 -4.70 -14.24
N ASP A 408 29.48 -4.93 -14.15
CA ASP A 408 28.66 -5.56 -15.19
C ASP A 408 27.58 -4.58 -15.68
N ILE A 409 27.74 -4.06 -16.90
CA ILE A 409 26.81 -3.11 -17.51
C ILE A 409 26.25 -3.73 -18.79
N ILE A 410 24.96 -4.02 -18.82
CA ILE A 410 24.27 -4.52 -20.00
C ILE A 410 23.54 -3.36 -20.66
N CYS A 411 23.95 -2.97 -21.87
CA CYS A 411 23.27 -1.96 -22.67
C CYS A 411 22.56 -2.63 -23.85
N ARG A 412 21.21 -2.62 -23.83
CA ARG A 412 20.39 -3.24 -24.86
C ARG A 412 20.01 -2.27 -26.01
N ALA A 413 20.37 -1.00 -25.89
CA ALA A 413 20.13 -0.01 -26.93
C ALA A 413 21.04 -0.27 -28.14
N THR A 414 20.50 -0.29 -29.35
CA THR A 414 21.27 -0.45 -30.59
C THR A 414 21.97 0.83 -31.02
N THR A 415 21.44 1.99 -30.64
CA THR A 415 22.06 3.30 -30.77
C THR A 415 22.66 3.71 -29.44
N PRO A 416 23.94 4.11 -29.38
CA PRO A 416 24.57 4.49 -28.12
C PRO A 416 23.79 5.62 -27.40
N PRO A 417 23.40 5.44 -26.16
CA PRO A 417 22.87 6.54 -25.36
C PRO A 417 23.87 7.68 -25.22
N THR A 418 23.36 8.91 -25.19
CA THR A 418 24.22 10.09 -24.95
C THR A 418 24.70 10.07 -23.51
N LEU A 419 26.00 10.13 -23.29
CA LEU A 419 26.61 10.31 -21.97
C LEU A 419 26.78 11.82 -21.74
N LYS A 420 26.06 12.35 -20.75
CA LYS A 420 26.18 13.76 -20.35
C LYS A 420 27.31 13.93 -19.36
N ASP A 421 28.03 15.02 -19.52
CA ASP A 421 29.13 15.42 -18.66
C ASP A 421 28.76 16.73 -17.96
N ASP A 422 29.12 16.85 -16.68
CA ASP A 422 28.98 18.06 -15.89
C ASP A 422 30.28 18.30 -15.12
N TYR A 423 30.97 19.39 -15.49
CA TYR A 423 32.30 19.75 -14.95
C TYR A 423 33.36 18.65 -15.07
N GLY A 424 33.39 17.90 -16.17
CA GLY A 424 34.35 16.80 -16.41
C GLY A 424 34.01 15.52 -15.69
N THR A 425 32.78 15.36 -15.21
CA THR A 425 32.30 14.13 -14.57
C THR A 425 31.11 13.58 -15.32
N GLY A 426 31.34 12.53 -16.08
CA GLY A 426 30.29 11.80 -16.79
C GLY A 426 29.47 10.87 -15.90
N PRO A 427 28.55 10.07 -16.47
CA PRO A 427 27.68 9.15 -15.75
C PRO A 427 28.43 8.13 -14.87
N PHE A 428 29.63 7.74 -15.27
CA PHE A 428 30.46 6.71 -14.62
C PHE A 428 31.61 7.30 -13.80
N GLY A 429 31.67 8.60 -13.60
CA GLY A 429 32.69 9.26 -12.80
C GLY A 429 33.77 9.96 -13.63
N GLY A 430 34.89 10.26 -13.01
CA GLY A 430 36.00 11.05 -13.57
C GLY A 430 36.10 12.42 -12.89
N GLY A 431 37.08 13.22 -13.32
CA GLY A 431 37.32 14.53 -12.71
C GLY A 431 37.58 14.41 -11.20
N TRP A 432 36.72 15.02 -10.38
CA TRP A 432 36.82 15.04 -8.91
C TRP A 432 36.02 13.92 -8.22
N SER A 433 35.17 13.19 -8.96
CA SER A 433 34.29 12.17 -8.40
C SER A 433 34.88 10.76 -8.46
N PRO A 434 34.48 9.84 -7.58
CA PRO A 434 34.83 8.43 -7.67
C PRO A 434 34.50 7.85 -9.05
N VAL A 435 35.24 6.83 -9.49
CA VAL A 435 34.95 6.10 -10.73
C VAL A 435 34.11 4.89 -10.40
N ALA A 436 33.03 4.64 -11.15
CA ALA A 436 32.24 3.45 -11.03
C ALA A 436 33.08 2.19 -11.31
N GLY A 437 32.89 1.13 -10.52
CA GLY A 437 33.64 -0.12 -10.67
C GLY A 437 35.10 -0.07 -10.25
N LYS A 438 35.57 0.99 -9.59
CA LYS A 438 37.01 1.13 -9.22
C LYS A 438 37.56 -0.04 -8.37
N ASP A 439 36.71 -0.71 -7.59
CA ASP A 439 37.08 -1.82 -6.74
C ASP A 439 36.87 -3.19 -7.42
N VAL A 440 36.41 -3.21 -8.68
CA VAL A 440 36.29 -4.41 -9.51
C VAL A 440 37.60 -4.60 -10.28
N PRO A 441 38.22 -5.80 -10.33
CA PRO A 441 39.36 -6.07 -11.20
C PRO A 441 39.05 -5.71 -12.66
N ALA A 442 40.03 -5.15 -13.37
CA ALA A 442 39.84 -4.64 -14.76
C ALA A 442 39.30 -5.72 -15.71
N GLU A 443 39.75 -6.95 -15.56
CA GLU A 443 39.28 -8.11 -16.33
C GLU A 443 37.81 -8.46 -16.12
N ASN A 444 37.21 -7.97 -15.06
CA ASN A 444 35.79 -8.19 -14.69
C ASN A 444 34.90 -6.95 -14.92
N ARG A 445 35.45 -5.88 -15.47
CA ARG A 445 34.67 -4.67 -15.84
C ARG A 445 34.21 -4.82 -17.28
N ILE A 446 32.95 -5.19 -17.49
CA ILE A 446 32.44 -5.53 -18.82
C ILE A 446 31.21 -4.67 -19.13
N ILE A 447 31.20 -4.13 -20.34
CA ILE A 447 30.01 -3.53 -20.93
C ILE A 447 29.53 -4.46 -22.04
N HIS A 448 28.39 -5.10 -21.79
CA HIS A 448 27.72 -5.97 -22.75
C HIS A 448 26.87 -5.14 -23.71
N LEU A 449 27.13 -5.27 -24.99
CA LEU A 449 26.48 -4.51 -26.07
C LEU A 449 25.67 -5.44 -26.99
N PRO A 450 24.67 -4.90 -27.73
CA PRO A 450 23.92 -5.70 -28.69
C PRO A 450 24.83 -6.30 -29.76
N LYS A 451 24.62 -7.56 -30.11
CA LYS A 451 25.33 -8.23 -31.22
C LYS A 451 25.19 -7.48 -32.57
N SER A 452 24.02 -6.84 -32.78
CA SER A 452 23.77 -6.02 -33.96
C SER A 452 24.60 -4.74 -34.03
N ALA A 453 25.21 -4.34 -32.92
CA ALA A 453 26.10 -3.17 -32.83
C ALA A 453 27.57 -3.57 -32.96
N ASP A 454 27.91 -4.87 -33.17
CA ASP A 454 29.26 -5.37 -33.37
C ASP A 454 29.85 -4.79 -34.64
N PRO A 455 30.99 -4.10 -34.57
CA PRO A 455 31.65 -3.53 -35.76
C PRO A 455 32.30 -4.64 -36.59
N VAL A 456 31.58 -5.21 -37.54
CA VAL A 456 32.20 -6.01 -38.60
C VAL A 456 33.03 -5.09 -39.46
N GLY A 457 34.34 -4.99 -39.18
CA GLY A 457 35.27 -4.10 -39.92
C GLY A 457 35.74 -2.85 -39.19
N GLY A 458 35.43 -2.70 -37.85
CA GLY A 458 36.04 -1.64 -37.01
C GLY A 458 35.24 -0.35 -36.89
N THR A 459 34.03 -0.25 -37.44
CA THR A 459 33.14 0.93 -37.37
C THR A 459 31.76 0.58 -36.85
N GLY A 460 31.62 0.30 -35.55
CA GLY A 460 30.35 0.10 -34.92
C GLY A 460 29.85 1.36 -34.22
N ALA A 461 28.53 1.51 -34.04
CA ALA A 461 27.91 2.69 -33.44
C ALA A 461 28.52 3.05 -32.07
N TYR A 462 28.96 2.06 -31.28
CA TYR A 462 29.58 2.26 -29.98
C TYR A 462 31.08 2.58 -30.07
N ALA A 463 31.77 2.09 -31.10
CA ALA A 463 33.20 2.34 -31.29
C ALA A 463 33.50 3.81 -31.61
N ASP A 464 32.57 4.52 -32.27
CA ASP A 464 32.69 5.93 -32.65
C ASP A 464 31.94 6.88 -31.69
N SER A 465 31.48 6.39 -30.54
CA SER A 465 30.70 7.15 -29.56
C SER A 465 31.54 7.54 -28.34
N SER A 466 30.99 8.43 -27.48
CA SER A 466 31.57 8.77 -26.18
C SER A 466 31.75 7.56 -25.24
N TRP A 467 31.11 6.44 -25.54
CA TRP A 467 31.26 5.20 -24.78
C TRP A 467 32.66 4.59 -24.89
N VAL A 468 33.42 4.88 -25.96
CA VAL A 468 34.79 4.38 -26.11
C VAL A 468 35.71 4.88 -25.00
N GLU A 469 35.43 6.03 -24.39
CA GLU A 469 36.20 6.54 -23.27
C GLU A 469 36.14 5.64 -22.03
N LEU A 470 35.06 4.85 -21.88
CA LEU A 470 34.92 3.91 -20.78
C LEU A 470 35.92 2.74 -20.85
N THR A 471 36.54 2.52 -22.03
CA THR A 471 37.59 1.52 -22.17
C THR A 471 38.99 2.08 -21.84
N SER A 472 39.11 3.38 -21.54
CA SER A 472 40.36 4.03 -21.17
C SER A 472 40.91 3.48 -19.85
N SER A 473 42.18 3.80 -19.55
CA SER A 473 42.84 3.42 -18.29
C SER A 473 42.17 3.99 -17.03
N THR A 474 41.37 5.05 -17.20
CA THR A 474 40.59 5.66 -16.10
C THR A 474 39.43 4.77 -15.65
N TYR A 475 38.69 4.18 -16.59
CA TYR A 475 37.50 3.38 -16.34
C TYR A 475 37.77 1.86 -16.41
N GLY A 476 38.56 1.45 -17.40
CA GLY A 476 39.06 0.08 -17.61
C GLY A 476 37.96 -0.93 -17.96
N PHE A 477 36.84 -0.51 -18.54
CA PHE A 477 35.83 -1.43 -19.06
C PHE A 477 36.25 -2.05 -20.40
N ALA A 478 35.83 -3.31 -20.61
CA ALA A 478 35.94 -3.98 -21.91
C ALA A 478 34.54 -4.09 -22.55
N PHE A 479 34.48 -3.88 -23.86
CA PHE A 479 33.25 -4.11 -24.62
C PHE A 479 33.13 -5.60 -25.01
N LYS A 480 31.90 -6.11 -24.89
CA LYS A 480 31.55 -7.45 -25.33
C LYS A 480 30.21 -7.43 -26.05
N TYR A 481 30.21 -7.83 -27.32
CA TYR A 481 29.01 -7.79 -28.18
C TYR A 481 28.28 -9.14 -28.09
N ASP A 482 27.53 -9.36 -27.04
CA ASP A 482 26.88 -10.64 -26.72
C ASP A 482 25.41 -10.53 -26.32
N VAL A 483 24.82 -9.35 -26.31
CA VAL A 483 23.40 -9.14 -25.95
C VAL A 483 22.52 -9.48 -27.16
N GLU A 484 21.55 -10.38 -26.95
CA GLU A 484 20.50 -10.65 -27.94
C GLU A 484 19.57 -9.44 -28.06
N GLY A 485 19.11 -9.16 -29.28
CA GLY A 485 18.35 -7.96 -29.62
C GLY A 485 16.89 -7.97 -29.10
#